data_47f780dad9fc90d75247f7a5594ce8b8
#
_entry.id   47f780dad9fc90d75247f7a5594ce8b8
#
_cell.length_a   1.000
_cell.length_b   1.000
_cell.length_c   1.000
_cell.angle_alpha   90.00
_cell.angle_beta   90.00
_cell.angle_gamma   90.00
#
_symmetry.space_group_name_H-M   'P 1'
#
loop_
_entity.id
_entity.type
_entity.pdbx_description
1 polymer ?
#
loop_
_entity_poly.entity_id
_entity_poly.type
_entity_poly.pdbx_seq_one_letter_code
_entity_poly.pdbx_strand_id
1 'polypeptide(L)'
;MVIDKSKLFVLEKNSLFSGILFLGLLLAYYSTLYPWPLWPIAGHVETVAGFVLLLAFIFKPHNENTILTRNDFLLAVLLYATLEVYQRLVGNSNVVRFMSIPFHVVIFMILFRLDKEVLPRLMQFITKFMAIIELPAIFFFILYIFGFPLPYTDASYDNEFYFFTNYYFFLIDDRFLTWLFPRFQAYFVEPNHNGCACVFLLFYQCGKWKKWYNIVLLTSVLLSFSLTAYVLLVVVMFLNLWRKRKRFLLKIIIPITIIGSVIGGSFLYNDGNNLVHDLILIRLEVEDGDIAGNNRVTKNFEHDFDRFLKSDDILFGRKRDMTEFGNSGYKVYIYEKGFVGLFLLIAFYVAATYKARNMRSLLSAWLMATLYFISNGEITWFQIFIPTYCAAYALPPETPEEEKDNEADEKSLKSIET
;
A
#
# COMPACT_ATOMS: atom_id res chain seq x y z
N MET A 1 -28.97 36.12 -20.67
CA MET A 1 -28.11 34.93 -20.52
C MET A 1 -29.01 33.81 -20.01
N VAL A 2 -29.51 32.98 -20.93
CA VAL A 2 -30.39 31.84 -20.56
C VAL A 2 -29.45 30.70 -20.16
N ILE A 3 -29.37 30.41 -18.86
CA ILE A 3 -28.62 29.27 -18.37
C ILE A 3 -29.40 28.02 -18.75
N ASP A 4 -28.83 27.23 -19.64
CA ASP A 4 -29.39 25.96 -20.08
C ASP A 4 -29.41 24.99 -18.89
N LYS A 5 -30.57 24.81 -18.29
CA LYS A 5 -30.78 23.93 -17.12
C LYS A 5 -30.38 22.47 -17.38
N SER A 6 -30.38 22.02 -18.65
CA SER A 6 -29.96 20.65 -19.02
C SER A 6 -28.46 20.45 -18.81
N LYS A 7 -27.63 21.47 -19.07
CA LYS A 7 -26.19 21.45 -18.84
C LYS A 7 -25.82 21.52 -17.36
N LEU A 8 -26.60 22.24 -16.54
CA LEU A 8 -26.42 22.30 -15.10
C LEU A 8 -26.61 20.92 -14.45
N PHE A 9 -27.64 20.19 -14.88
CA PHE A 9 -27.96 18.87 -14.35
C PHE A 9 -26.92 17.79 -14.73
N VAL A 10 -26.33 17.88 -15.92
CA VAL A 10 -25.27 16.98 -16.38
C VAL A 10 -23.97 17.23 -15.62
N LEU A 11 -23.62 18.48 -15.34
CA LEU A 11 -22.46 18.86 -14.53
C LEU A 11 -22.61 18.39 -13.07
N GLU A 12 -23.78 18.55 -12.48
CA GLU A 12 -24.09 18.08 -11.13
C GLU A 12 -24.03 16.55 -11.03
N LYS A 13 -24.57 15.81 -12.01
CA LYS A 13 -24.54 14.35 -12.04
C LYS A 13 -23.12 13.79 -12.15
N ASN A 14 -22.27 14.36 -13.00
CA ASN A 14 -20.88 13.94 -13.13
C ASN A 14 -20.04 14.30 -11.87
N SER A 15 -20.34 15.42 -11.24
CA SER A 15 -19.69 15.83 -9.98
C SER A 15 -20.09 14.90 -8.83
N LEU A 16 -21.38 14.57 -8.72
CA LEU A 16 -21.89 13.64 -7.71
C LEU A 16 -21.29 12.23 -7.90
N PHE A 17 -21.29 11.74 -9.13
CA PHE A 17 -20.67 10.45 -9.45
C PHE A 17 -19.20 10.41 -9.03
N SER A 18 -18.41 11.43 -9.40
CA SER A 18 -16.99 11.50 -9.04
C SER A 18 -16.78 11.57 -7.52
N GLY A 19 -17.64 12.32 -6.81
CA GLY A 19 -17.58 12.42 -5.36
C GLY A 19 -17.85 11.09 -4.66
N ILE A 20 -18.91 10.38 -5.03
CA ILE A 20 -19.24 9.06 -4.48
C ILE A 20 -18.15 8.03 -4.81
N LEU A 21 -17.65 8.02 -6.06
CA LEU A 21 -16.58 7.15 -6.50
C LEU A 21 -15.31 7.34 -5.67
N PHE A 22 -14.87 8.59 -5.50
CA PHE A 22 -13.64 8.89 -4.75
C PHE A 22 -13.80 8.59 -3.26
N LEU A 23 -14.97 8.86 -2.69
CA LEU A 23 -15.27 8.48 -1.32
C LEU A 23 -15.24 6.96 -1.12
N GLY A 24 -15.87 6.19 -2.01
CA GLY A 24 -15.87 4.73 -1.92
C GLY A 24 -14.47 4.12 -2.05
N LEU A 25 -13.65 4.60 -3.01
CA LEU A 25 -12.27 4.14 -3.16
C LEU A 25 -11.35 4.61 -2.02
N LEU A 26 -11.63 5.78 -1.42
CA LEU A 26 -10.94 6.24 -0.22
C LEU A 26 -11.27 5.34 0.98
N LEU A 27 -12.54 5.01 1.20
CA LEU A 27 -12.95 4.06 2.24
C LEU A 27 -12.29 2.69 2.04
N ALA A 28 -12.24 2.18 0.80
CA ALA A 28 -11.52 0.96 0.49
C ALA A 28 -10.03 1.06 0.82
N TYR A 29 -9.38 2.16 0.45
CA TYR A 29 -7.96 2.41 0.75
C TYR A 29 -7.69 2.39 2.27
N TYR A 30 -8.57 3.02 3.07
CA TYR A 30 -8.42 3.09 4.52
C TYR A 30 -8.88 1.83 5.25
N SER A 31 -9.72 0.99 4.66
CA SER A 31 -10.22 -0.24 5.30
C SER A 31 -9.08 -1.17 5.70
N THR A 32 -8.03 -1.24 4.89
CA THR A 32 -6.88 -2.11 5.09
C THR A 32 -5.73 -1.45 5.88
N LEU A 33 -5.87 -0.16 6.24
CA LEU A 33 -4.96 0.55 7.14
C LEU A 33 -5.42 0.52 8.60
N TYR A 34 -6.66 0.13 8.86
CA TYR A 34 -7.24 0.02 10.19
C TYR A 34 -7.08 1.31 11.06
N PRO A 35 -7.54 2.48 10.58
CA PRO A 35 -7.46 3.70 11.38
C PRO A 35 -8.39 3.63 12.59
N TRP A 36 -7.90 4.03 13.77
CA TRP A 36 -8.61 3.89 15.03
C TRP A 36 -10.05 4.45 15.05
N PRO A 37 -10.40 5.55 14.36
CA PRO A 37 -11.79 6.01 14.33
C PRO A 37 -12.76 5.04 13.65
N LEU A 38 -12.24 4.10 12.84
CA LEU A 38 -13.04 3.08 12.16
C LEU A 38 -13.03 1.72 12.87
N TRP A 39 -12.32 1.55 13.99
CA TRP A 39 -12.26 0.25 14.69
C TRP A 39 -13.64 -0.29 15.10
N PRO A 40 -14.61 0.51 15.55
CA PRO A 40 -15.95 -0.03 15.87
C PRO A 40 -16.64 -0.74 14.70
N ILE A 41 -16.24 -0.40 13.47
CA ILE A 41 -16.79 -0.97 12.23
C ILE A 41 -15.70 -1.58 11.33
N ALA A 42 -14.49 -1.86 11.87
CA ALA A 42 -13.33 -2.28 11.08
C ALA A 42 -13.63 -3.47 10.14
N GLY A 43 -14.32 -4.50 10.62
CA GLY A 43 -14.72 -5.66 9.83
C GLY A 43 -15.77 -5.39 8.74
N HIS A 44 -16.34 -4.19 8.68
CA HIS A 44 -17.41 -3.81 7.76
C HIS A 44 -17.03 -2.65 6.83
N VAL A 45 -15.88 -1.99 7.03
CA VAL A 45 -15.48 -0.81 6.23
C VAL A 45 -15.39 -1.15 4.74
N GLU A 46 -14.84 -2.31 4.39
CA GLU A 46 -14.77 -2.78 3.00
C GLU A 46 -16.17 -3.05 2.42
N THR A 47 -17.07 -3.61 3.21
CA THR A 47 -18.46 -3.83 2.81
C THR A 47 -19.16 -2.48 2.55
N VAL A 48 -18.97 -1.50 3.43
CA VAL A 48 -19.50 -0.14 3.24
C VAL A 48 -18.90 0.52 2.00
N ALA A 49 -17.58 0.40 1.80
CA ALA A 49 -16.91 0.90 0.60
C ALA A 49 -17.48 0.27 -0.69
N GLY A 50 -17.66 -1.05 -0.71
CA GLY A 50 -18.26 -1.76 -1.85
C GLY A 50 -19.70 -1.32 -2.10
N PHE A 51 -20.49 -1.11 -1.05
CA PHE A 51 -21.86 -0.60 -1.20
C PHE A 51 -21.91 0.83 -1.76
N VAL A 52 -21.06 1.73 -1.23
CA VAL A 52 -20.94 3.12 -1.76
C VAL A 52 -20.53 3.10 -3.24
N LEU A 53 -19.60 2.20 -3.62
CA LEU A 53 -19.16 2.06 -5.00
C LEU A 53 -20.24 1.44 -5.91
N LEU A 54 -21.06 0.54 -5.39
CA LEU A 54 -22.21 0.01 -6.13
C LEU A 54 -23.21 1.12 -6.43
N LEU A 55 -23.48 2.03 -5.48
CA LEU A 55 -24.28 3.22 -5.73
C LEU A 55 -23.65 4.12 -6.81
N ALA A 56 -22.33 4.33 -6.76
CA ALA A 56 -21.62 5.07 -7.80
C ALA A 56 -21.81 4.43 -9.18
N PHE A 57 -21.78 3.10 -9.27
CA PHE A 57 -21.98 2.39 -10.54
C PHE A 57 -23.36 2.63 -11.16
N ILE A 58 -24.40 2.74 -10.36
CA ILE A 58 -25.78 3.05 -10.84
C ILE A 58 -25.83 4.43 -11.53
N PHE A 59 -25.02 5.38 -11.06
CA PHE A 59 -24.95 6.75 -11.59
C PHE A 59 -23.88 6.94 -12.66
N LYS A 60 -23.13 5.86 -13.00
CA LYS A 60 -22.02 5.94 -13.95
C LYS A 60 -22.51 6.42 -15.33
N PRO A 61 -21.92 7.50 -15.89
CA PRO A 61 -22.14 7.86 -17.28
C PRO A 61 -21.58 6.76 -18.18
N HIS A 62 -22.24 6.51 -19.32
CA HIS A 62 -21.77 5.55 -20.32
C HIS A 62 -20.46 6.09 -20.91
N ASN A 63 -19.35 5.45 -20.59
CA ASN A 63 -18.04 5.85 -21.10
C ASN A 63 -17.36 4.63 -21.75
N GLU A 64 -16.89 4.79 -22.98
CA GLU A 64 -16.30 3.70 -23.78
C GLU A 64 -14.79 3.50 -23.54
N ASN A 65 -14.12 4.48 -22.91
CA ASN A 65 -12.66 4.51 -22.73
C ASN A 65 -12.18 3.76 -21.47
N THR A 66 -12.59 2.51 -21.30
CA THR A 66 -12.09 1.69 -20.19
C THR A 66 -10.71 1.13 -20.50
N ILE A 67 -9.83 1.05 -19.47
CA ILE A 67 -8.46 0.54 -19.58
C ILE A 67 -8.43 -0.92 -20.04
N LEU A 68 -9.30 -1.76 -19.45
CA LEU A 68 -9.40 -3.17 -19.77
C LEU A 68 -10.52 -3.41 -20.78
N THR A 69 -10.27 -4.25 -21.77
CA THR A 69 -11.34 -4.76 -22.65
C THR A 69 -12.33 -5.57 -21.82
N ARG A 70 -13.53 -5.84 -22.39
CA ARG A 70 -14.56 -6.62 -21.69
C ARG A 70 -14.04 -7.99 -21.22
N ASN A 71 -13.30 -8.69 -22.07
CA ASN A 71 -12.80 -10.04 -21.75
C ASN A 71 -11.70 -9.98 -20.68
N ASP A 72 -10.78 -9.02 -20.78
CA ASP A 72 -9.70 -8.82 -19.80
C ASP A 72 -10.25 -8.44 -18.42
N PHE A 73 -11.25 -7.56 -18.41
CA PHE A 73 -11.99 -7.18 -17.22
C PHE A 73 -12.65 -8.40 -16.56
N LEU A 74 -13.38 -9.21 -17.33
CA LEU A 74 -14.04 -10.42 -16.81
C LEU A 74 -13.01 -11.41 -16.26
N LEU A 75 -11.88 -11.60 -16.96
CA LEU A 75 -10.81 -12.48 -16.51
C LEU A 75 -10.20 -11.99 -15.17
N ALA A 76 -9.87 -10.70 -15.07
CA ALA A 76 -9.29 -10.14 -13.86
C ALA A 76 -10.26 -10.23 -12.66
N VAL A 77 -11.54 -9.92 -12.87
CA VAL A 77 -12.59 -10.02 -11.84
C VAL A 77 -12.81 -11.47 -11.42
N LEU A 78 -12.86 -12.41 -12.37
CA LEU A 78 -13.04 -13.83 -12.07
C LEU A 78 -11.86 -14.39 -11.27
N LEU A 79 -10.63 -14.05 -11.67
CA LEU A 79 -9.43 -14.47 -10.94
C LEU A 79 -9.39 -13.88 -9.52
N TYR A 80 -9.78 -12.62 -9.35
CA TYR A 80 -9.89 -12.03 -8.02
C TYR A 80 -10.96 -12.71 -7.16
N ALA A 81 -12.16 -12.92 -7.71
CA ALA A 81 -13.24 -13.61 -7.01
C ALA A 81 -12.83 -15.04 -6.62
N THR A 82 -12.13 -15.75 -7.51
CA THR A 82 -11.60 -17.09 -7.23
C THR A 82 -10.55 -17.06 -6.12
N LEU A 83 -9.63 -16.07 -6.16
CA LEU A 83 -8.63 -15.88 -5.12
C LEU A 83 -9.27 -15.61 -3.76
N GLU A 84 -10.26 -14.71 -3.69
CA GLU A 84 -10.98 -14.38 -2.45
C GLU A 84 -11.72 -15.60 -1.88
N VAL A 85 -12.47 -16.32 -2.71
CA VAL A 85 -13.15 -17.55 -2.30
C VAL A 85 -12.14 -18.58 -1.78
N TYR A 86 -11.05 -18.78 -2.51
CA TYR A 86 -10.00 -19.71 -2.13
C TYR A 86 -9.38 -19.35 -0.77
N GLN A 87 -9.00 -18.10 -0.57
CA GLN A 87 -8.41 -17.64 0.69
C GLN A 87 -9.35 -17.82 1.88
N ARG A 88 -10.67 -17.61 1.68
CA ARG A 88 -11.68 -17.84 2.73
C ARG A 88 -11.86 -19.31 3.04
N LEU A 89 -11.84 -20.19 2.03
CA LEU A 89 -11.94 -21.64 2.21
C LEU A 89 -10.75 -22.19 3.00
N VAL A 90 -9.54 -21.87 2.59
CA VAL A 90 -8.32 -22.33 3.26
C VAL A 90 -8.19 -21.74 4.68
N GLY A 91 -8.60 -20.47 4.87
CA GLY A 91 -8.58 -19.80 6.17
C GLY A 91 -9.68 -20.26 7.16
N ASN A 92 -10.52 -21.26 6.80
CA ASN A 92 -11.67 -21.68 7.61
C ASN A 92 -12.53 -20.51 8.09
N SER A 93 -12.79 -19.56 7.20
CA SER A 93 -13.58 -18.37 7.51
C SER A 93 -15.04 -18.72 7.81
N ASN A 94 -15.66 -17.99 8.72
CA ASN A 94 -17.08 -18.13 9.02
C ASN A 94 -17.95 -17.61 7.85
N VAL A 95 -19.23 -18.02 7.83
CA VAL A 95 -20.19 -17.66 6.76
C VAL A 95 -20.29 -16.15 6.53
N VAL A 96 -20.20 -15.34 7.59
CA VAL A 96 -20.30 -13.88 7.49
C VAL A 96 -19.16 -13.30 6.64
N ARG A 97 -17.96 -13.86 6.76
CA ARG A 97 -16.81 -13.44 5.93
C ARG A 97 -16.99 -13.80 4.45
N PHE A 98 -17.71 -14.87 4.11
CA PHE A 98 -18.07 -15.17 2.72
C PHE A 98 -19.07 -14.16 2.15
N MET A 99 -19.99 -13.64 2.97
CA MET A 99 -20.95 -12.63 2.53
C MET A 99 -20.30 -11.28 2.16
N SER A 100 -19.09 -10.99 2.61
CA SER A 100 -18.36 -9.77 2.21
C SER A 100 -17.71 -9.85 0.82
N ILE A 101 -17.48 -11.05 0.27
CA ILE A 101 -16.81 -11.26 -1.02
C ILE A 101 -17.42 -10.42 -2.17
N PRO A 102 -18.75 -10.37 -2.37
CA PRO A 102 -19.33 -9.58 -3.44
C PRO A 102 -18.95 -8.10 -3.36
N PHE A 103 -18.83 -7.54 -2.16
CA PHE A 103 -18.48 -6.12 -1.96
C PHE A 103 -17.00 -5.87 -2.28
N HIS A 104 -16.09 -6.79 -1.90
CA HIS A 104 -14.68 -6.73 -2.28
C HIS A 104 -14.52 -6.82 -3.80
N VAL A 105 -15.23 -7.75 -4.43
CA VAL A 105 -15.24 -7.88 -5.90
C VAL A 105 -15.74 -6.61 -6.56
N VAL A 106 -16.79 -5.96 -6.04
CA VAL A 106 -17.31 -4.68 -6.56
C VAL A 106 -16.24 -3.58 -6.52
N ILE A 107 -15.42 -3.51 -5.47
CA ILE A 107 -14.34 -2.51 -5.38
C ILE A 107 -13.38 -2.68 -6.57
N PHE A 108 -12.91 -3.90 -6.82
CA PHE A 108 -12.03 -4.18 -7.97
C PHE A 108 -12.74 -3.98 -9.32
N MET A 109 -14.00 -4.38 -9.44
CA MET A 109 -14.79 -4.14 -10.65
C MET A 109 -14.86 -2.66 -11.00
N ILE A 110 -15.08 -1.81 -10.01
CA ILE A 110 -15.14 -0.35 -10.24
C ILE A 110 -13.75 0.18 -10.60
N LEU A 111 -12.71 -0.23 -9.88
CA LEU A 111 -11.33 0.20 -10.14
C LEU A 111 -10.90 -0.15 -11.57
N PHE A 112 -11.19 -1.36 -12.04
CA PHE A 112 -10.84 -1.83 -13.39
C PHE A 112 -11.67 -1.15 -14.50
N ARG A 113 -12.80 -0.55 -14.15
CA ARG A 113 -13.68 0.20 -15.08
C ARG A 113 -13.41 1.70 -15.08
N LEU A 114 -12.40 2.18 -14.36
CA LEU A 114 -12.02 3.58 -14.40
C LEU A 114 -11.32 3.92 -15.71
N ASP A 115 -11.59 5.10 -16.22
CA ASP A 115 -10.88 5.66 -17.34
C ASP A 115 -9.45 6.04 -16.93
N LYS A 116 -8.49 5.88 -17.83
CA LYS A 116 -7.08 6.22 -17.58
C LYS A 116 -6.89 7.63 -17.00
N GLU A 117 -7.70 8.59 -17.47
CA GLU A 117 -7.64 9.99 -17.02
C GLU A 117 -8.13 10.21 -15.58
N VAL A 118 -8.94 9.30 -15.05
CA VAL A 118 -9.47 9.37 -13.68
C VAL A 118 -8.42 8.92 -12.67
N LEU A 119 -7.54 7.97 -13.03
CA LEU A 119 -6.54 7.42 -12.13
C LEU A 119 -5.59 8.48 -11.52
N PRO A 120 -5.04 9.44 -12.28
CA PRO A 120 -4.22 10.49 -11.70
C PRO A 120 -4.97 11.39 -10.72
N ARG A 121 -6.24 11.68 -10.98
CA ARG A 121 -7.09 12.49 -10.10
C ARG A 121 -7.40 11.75 -8.79
N LEU A 122 -7.72 10.46 -8.89
CA LEU A 122 -7.92 9.58 -7.74
C LEU A 122 -6.67 9.53 -6.86
N MET A 123 -5.50 9.26 -7.47
CA MET A 123 -4.25 9.18 -6.72
C MET A 123 -3.84 10.50 -6.09
N GLN A 124 -4.08 11.61 -6.78
CA GLN A 124 -3.85 12.94 -6.20
C GLN A 124 -4.78 13.22 -5.03
N PHE A 125 -6.04 12.81 -5.13
CA PHE A 125 -7.04 12.96 -4.06
C PHE A 125 -6.61 12.14 -2.82
N ILE A 126 -6.33 10.83 -2.98
CA ILE A 126 -5.89 9.96 -1.88
C ILE A 126 -4.61 10.50 -1.25
N THR A 127 -3.62 10.91 -2.06
CA THR A 127 -2.33 11.44 -1.56
C THR A 127 -2.52 12.70 -0.72
N LYS A 128 -3.34 13.65 -1.19
CA LYS A 128 -3.62 14.88 -0.44
C LYS A 128 -4.42 14.60 0.82
N PHE A 129 -5.41 13.72 0.75
CA PHE A 129 -6.22 13.36 1.90
C PHE A 129 -5.37 12.68 2.98
N MET A 130 -4.49 11.74 2.60
CA MET A 130 -3.52 11.14 3.52
C MET A 130 -2.65 12.21 4.18
N ALA A 131 -2.10 13.14 3.41
CA ALA A 131 -1.27 14.22 3.95
C ALA A 131 -2.02 15.17 4.89
N ILE A 132 -3.32 15.43 4.64
CA ILE A 132 -4.17 16.25 5.51
C ILE A 132 -4.37 15.56 6.87
N ILE A 133 -4.51 14.23 6.88
CA ILE A 133 -4.65 13.46 8.12
C ILE A 133 -3.31 13.36 8.85
N GLU A 134 -2.22 13.11 8.12
CA GLU A 134 -0.88 12.97 8.69
C GLU A 134 -0.33 14.27 9.30
N LEU A 135 -0.66 15.41 8.74
CA LEU A 135 -0.13 16.70 9.17
C LEU A 135 -0.41 17.01 10.65
N PRO A 136 -1.68 16.98 11.13
CA PRO A 136 -1.95 17.17 12.56
C PRO A 136 -1.35 16.04 13.41
N ALA A 137 -1.34 14.81 12.93
CA ALA A 137 -0.73 13.69 13.67
C ALA A 137 0.76 13.93 13.91
N ILE A 138 1.51 14.34 12.89
CA ILE A 138 2.95 14.70 13.02
C ILE A 138 3.12 15.89 13.97
N PHE A 139 2.29 16.93 13.85
CA PHE A 139 2.38 18.11 14.70
C PHE A 139 2.23 17.74 16.20
N PHE A 140 1.17 17.02 16.55
CA PHE A 140 0.93 16.62 17.94
C PHE A 140 1.96 15.59 18.44
N PHE A 141 2.44 14.69 17.56
CA PHE A 141 3.52 13.77 17.90
C PHE A 141 4.84 14.50 18.22
N ILE A 142 5.18 15.56 17.48
CA ILE A 142 6.33 16.40 17.79
C ILE A 142 6.15 17.09 19.14
N LEU A 143 4.97 17.64 19.46
CA LEU A 143 4.70 18.21 20.78
C LEU A 143 4.87 17.18 21.89
N TYR A 144 4.39 15.95 21.68
CA TYR A 144 4.57 14.84 22.61
C TYR A 144 6.06 14.56 22.88
N ILE A 145 6.90 14.47 21.82
CA ILE A 145 8.35 14.27 21.96
C ILE A 145 9.01 15.37 22.77
N PHE A 146 8.54 16.61 22.66
CA PHE A 146 9.03 17.74 23.46
C PHE A 146 8.44 17.78 24.89
N GLY A 147 7.68 16.77 25.29
CA GLY A 147 7.15 16.65 26.66
C GLY A 147 5.93 17.53 26.95
N PHE A 148 5.24 18.06 25.94
CA PHE A 148 4.00 18.77 26.17
C PHE A 148 2.91 17.81 26.66
N PRO A 149 2.18 18.17 27.75
CA PRO A 149 1.09 17.33 28.24
C PRO A 149 -0.06 17.34 27.23
N LEU A 150 -0.36 16.18 26.65
CA LEU A 150 -1.47 15.99 25.72
C LEU A 150 -2.54 15.13 26.39
N PRO A 151 -3.83 15.41 26.15
CA PRO A 151 -4.91 14.53 26.59
C PRO A 151 -4.81 13.17 25.89
N TYR A 152 -5.08 12.10 26.62
CA TYR A 152 -5.04 10.75 26.09
C TYR A 152 -6.15 9.86 26.67
N THR A 153 -6.38 8.74 26.01
CA THR A 153 -7.24 7.64 26.45
C THR A 153 -6.58 6.32 26.11
N ASP A 154 -6.90 5.26 26.83
CA ASP A 154 -6.48 3.92 26.47
C ASP A 154 -7.33 3.41 25.31
N ALA A 155 -6.73 2.66 24.40
CA ALA A 155 -7.39 2.01 23.28
C ALA A 155 -6.82 0.63 23.04
N SER A 156 -7.64 -0.32 22.61
CA SER A 156 -7.20 -1.68 22.25
C SER A 156 -7.79 -2.10 20.90
N TYR A 157 -7.08 -2.96 20.21
CA TYR A 157 -7.51 -3.50 18.91
C TYR A 157 -7.23 -5.01 18.84
N ASP A 158 -8.05 -5.74 18.09
CA ASP A 158 -7.92 -7.17 17.81
C ASP A 158 -7.92 -8.05 19.08
N ASN A 159 -9.04 -8.04 19.80
CA ASN A 159 -9.24 -8.82 21.03
C ASN A 159 -8.13 -8.60 22.08
N GLU A 160 -7.74 -7.35 22.24
CA GLU A 160 -6.71 -6.95 23.20
C GLU A 160 -5.30 -7.44 22.86
N PHE A 161 -5.03 -7.78 21.60
CA PHE A 161 -3.68 -8.10 21.17
C PHE A 161 -2.80 -6.85 21.08
N TYR A 162 -3.38 -5.70 20.72
CA TYR A 162 -2.71 -4.42 20.67
C TYR A 162 -3.30 -3.47 21.71
N PHE A 163 -2.43 -2.91 22.55
CA PHE A 163 -2.77 -1.86 23.50
C PHE A 163 -2.08 -0.58 23.11
N PHE A 164 -2.81 0.53 23.16
CA PHE A 164 -2.34 1.83 22.72
C PHE A 164 -2.71 2.91 23.72
N THR A 165 -1.79 3.85 23.92
CA THR A 165 -2.13 5.19 24.41
C THR A 165 -2.55 6.05 23.23
N ASN A 166 -3.82 6.45 23.22
CA ASN A 166 -4.46 7.20 22.13
C ASN A 166 -4.49 8.68 22.46
N TYR A 167 -3.70 9.48 21.74
CA TYR A 167 -3.66 10.95 21.84
C TYR A 167 -4.60 11.63 20.84
N TYR A 168 -5.66 10.95 20.37
CA TYR A 168 -6.67 11.38 19.41
C TYR A 168 -6.16 11.64 17.98
N PHE A 169 -4.99 12.24 17.81
CA PHE A 169 -4.38 12.48 16.52
C PHE A 169 -3.32 11.44 16.15
N PHE A 170 -2.84 10.69 17.13
CA PHE A 170 -1.90 9.60 16.91
C PHE A 170 -2.01 8.57 18.04
N LEU A 171 -1.55 7.37 17.74
CA LEU A 171 -1.47 6.25 18.66
C LEU A 171 -0.01 6.00 19.01
N ILE A 172 0.24 5.57 20.23
CA ILE A 172 1.51 4.96 20.64
C ILE A 172 1.20 3.57 21.14
N ASP A 173 1.85 2.57 20.57
CA ASP A 173 1.82 1.20 21.08
C ASP A 173 2.49 1.15 22.44
N ASP A 174 1.82 0.59 23.44
CA ASP A 174 2.26 0.60 24.84
C ASP A 174 3.62 -0.10 25.03
N ARG A 175 3.98 -1.02 24.14
CA ARG A 175 5.29 -1.65 24.11
C ARG A 175 6.44 -0.67 23.88
N PHE A 176 6.16 0.52 23.33
CA PHE A 176 7.16 1.54 22.97
C PHE A 176 7.05 2.83 23.77
N LEU A 177 6.17 2.89 24.78
CA LEU A 177 5.98 4.07 25.64
C LEU A 177 7.25 4.48 26.38
N THR A 178 8.10 3.51 26.75
CA THR A 178 9.36 3.74 27.46
C THR A 178 10.53 4.10 26.56
N TRP A 179 10.33 4.09 25.25
CA TRP A 179 11.38 4.43 24.30
C TRP A 179 11.57 5.94 24.25
N LEU A 180 12.81 6.39 24.12
CA LEU A 180 13.13 7.82 23.98
C LEU A 180 12.44 8.45 22.77
N PHE A 181 12.30 7.66 21.69
CA PHE A 181 11.55 8.02 20.48
C PHE A 181 10.63 6.87 20.12
N PRO A 182 9.34 6.93 20.49
CA PRO A 182 8.37 5.95 20.05
C PRO A 182 8.20 6.01 18.54
N ARG A 183 7.81 4.88 17.94
CA ARG A 183 7.60 4.79 16.51
C ARG A 183 6.28 5.49 16.12
N PHE A 184 6.35 6.38 15.14
CA PHE A 184 5.18 7.09 14.64
C PHE A 184 4.30 6.19 13.76
N GLN A 185 3.03 6.12 14.07
CA GLN A 185 2.04 5.33 13.34
C GLN A 185 0.76 6.13 13.00
N ALA A 186 0.71 7.42 13.32
CA ALA A 186 -0.47 8.27 13.18
C ALA A 186 -1.72 7.61 13.78
N TYR A 187 -2.78 7.46 13.02
CA TYR A 187 -4.05 6.83 13.44
C TYR A 187 -4.09 5.31 13.26
N PHE A 188 -3.01 4.69 12.75
CA PHE A 188 -3.03 3.31 12.28
C PHE A 188 -2.48 2.34 13.34
N VAL A 189 -2.84 1.06 13.19
CA VAL A 189 -2.45 0.02 14.15
C VAL A 189 -0.94 -0.21 14.19
N GLU A 190 -0.25 -0.04 13.05
CA GLU A 190 1.19 -0.30 12.97
C GLU A 190 1.96 0.80 12.22
N PRO A 191 3.16 1.16 12.70
CA PRO A 191 4.04 2.08 11.97
C PRO A 191 4.40 1.60 10.56
N ASN A 192 4.46 0.27 10.37
CA ASN A 192 4.75 -0.33 9.06
C ASN A 192 3.61 -0.10 8.06
N HIS A 193 2.36 -0.23 8.48
CA HIS A 193 1.18 0.03 7.62
C HIS A 193 1.18 1.49 7.16
N ASN A 194 1.35 2.42 8.09
CA ASN A 194 1.44 3.84 7.78
C ASN A 194 2.61 4.17 6.85
N GLY A 195 3.83 3.75 7.23
CA GLY A 195 5.05 4.02 6.45
C GLY A 195 4.97 3.48 5.02
N CYS A 196 4.53 2.22 4.84
CA CYS A 196 4.40 1.61 3.51
C CYS A 196 3.31 2.29 2.67
N ALA A 197 2.14 2.60 3.24
CA ALA A 197 1.09 3.33 2.53
C ALA A 197 1.60 4.68 2.01
N CYS A 198 2.30 5.45 2.85
CA CYS A 198 2.94 6.70 2.45
C CYS A 198 3.97 6.50 1.33
N VAL A 199 4.79 5.45 1.39
CA VAL A 199 5.78 5.16 0.34
C VAL A 199 5.13 4.82 -0.99
N PHE A 200 4.05 4.04 -1.02
CA PHE A 200 3.33 3.73 -2.26
C PHE A 200 2.69 4.98 -2.88
N LEU A 201 2.20 5.91 -2.07
CA LEU A 201 1.73 7.21 -2.55
C LEU A 201 2.88 8.06 -3.10
N LEU A 202 4.03 8.12 -2.41
CA LEU A 202 5.23 8.81 -2.90
C LEU A 202 5.78 8.18 -4.19
N PHE A 203 5.70 6.86 -4.32
CA PHE A 203 6.04 6.15 -5.55
C PHE A 203 5.22 6.67 -6.74
N TYR A 204 3.89 6.75 -6.60
CA TYR A 204 3.03 7.27 -7.65
C TYR A 204 3.34 8.74 -7.98
N GLN A 205 3.75 9.56 -7.01
CA GLN A 205 4.06 10.98 -7.22
C GLN A 205 5.39 11.23 -7.97
N CYS A 206 6.17 10.19 -8.27
CA CYS A 206 7.35 10.24 -9.12
C CYS A 206 8.37 11.32 -8.74
N GLY A 207 8.71 11.41 -7.46
CA GLY A 207 9.76 12.32 -7.00
C GLY A 207 9.40 13.79 -7.02
N LYS A 208 8.12 14.14 -6.99
CA LYS A 208 7.66 15.53 -6.79
C LYS A 208 7.85 15.97 -5.33
N TRP A 209 9.06 15.78 -4.79
CA TRP A 209 9.40 15.93 -3.37
C TRP A 209 9.09 17.31 -2.79
N LYS A 210 9.10 18.37 -3.60
CA LYS A 210 8.84 19.74 -3.17
C LYS A 210 7.36 20.09 -2.93
N LYS A 211 6.44 19.18 -3.25
CA LYS A 211 5.01 19.40 -2.97
C LYS A 211 4.75 19.18 -1.48
N TRP A 212 3.99 20.09 -0.85
CA TRP A 212 3.73 20.05 0.59
C TRP A 212 3.23 18.69 1.09
N TYR A 213 2.30 18.09 0.38
CA TYR A 213 1.73 16.79 0.74
C TYR A 213 2.78 15.66 0.66
N ASN A 214 3.72 15.72 -0.27
CA ASN A 214 4.80 14.74 -0.34
C ASN A 214 5.84 14.92 0.75
N ILE A 215 6.08 16.18 1.21
CA ILE A 215 6.93 16.46 2.36
C ILE A 215 6.31 15.86 3.62
N VAL A 216 5.00 16.04 3.83
CA VAL A 216 4.28 15.44 4.97
C VAL A 216 4.40 13.92 4.96
N LEU A 217 4.11 13.26 3.81
CA LEU A 217 4.22 11.81 3.70
C LEU A 217 5.65 11.31 3.92
N LEU A 218 6.66 12.03 3.39
CA LEU A 218 8.06 11.68 3.61
C LEU A 218 8.43 11.79 5.10
N THR A 219 7.98 12.84 5.78
CA THR A 219 8.18 13.01 7.23
C THR A 219 7.54 11.86 8.01
N SER A 220 6.32 11.47 7.65
CA SER A 220 5.62 10.32 8.24
C SER A 220 6.42 9.02 8.07
N VAL A 221 6.94 8.75 6.86
CA VAL A 221 7.82 7.58 6.62
C VAL A 221 9.05 7.62 7.51
N LEU A 222 9.73 8.77 7.61
CA LEU A 222 10.95 8.90 8.42
C LEU A 222 10.68 8.69 9.91
N LEU A 223 9.57 9.20 10.42
CA LEU A 223 9.18 9.04 11.83
C LEU A 223 8.65 7.65 12.17
N SER A 224 8.25 6.86 11.17
CA SER A 224 7.68 5.51 11.40
C SER A 224 8.70 4.50 11.91
N PHE A 225 9.99 4.74 11.73
CA PHE A 225 11.09 3.80 12.02
C PHE A 225 10.79 2.38 11.51
N SER A 226 10.15 2.30 10.33
CA SER A 226 9.85 1.02 9.68
C SER A 226 10.92 0.67 8.66
N LEU A 227 11.66 -0.41 8.92
CA LEU A 227 12.72 -0.88 8.02
C LEU A 227 12.17 -1.17 6.61
N THR A 228 11.01 -1.83 6.52
CA THR A 228 10.35 -2.10 5.24
C THR A 228 10.03 -0.80 4.48
N ALA A 229 9.46 0.21 5.18
CA ALA A 229 9.14 1.47 4.55
C ALA A 229 10.42 2.20 4.07
N TYR A 230 11.51 2.13 4.81
CA TYR A 230 12.80 2.70 4.41
C TYR A 230 13.39 2.02 3.17
N VAL A 231 13.40 0.68 3.14
CA VAL A 231 13.86 -0.08 1.97
C VAL A 231 13.02 0.28 0.74
N LEU A 232 11.71 0.29 0.87
CA LEU A 232 10.81 0.67 -0.21
C LEU A 232 11.02 2.13 -0.65
N LEU A 233 11.27 3.06 0.28
CA LEU A 233 11.56 4.46 -0.03
C LEU A 233 12.86 4.59 -0.85
N VAL A 234 13.92 3.88 -0.48
CA VAL A 234 15.17 3.83 -1.25
C VAL A 234 14.91 3.29 -2.66
N VAL A 235 14.11 2.24 -2.79
CA VAL A 235 13.72 1.71 -4.11
C VAL A 235 12.93 2.74 -4.91
N VAL A 236 11.99 3.48 -4.30
CA VAL A 236 11.27 4.58 -4.97
C VAL A 236 12.22 5.66 -5.47
N MET A 237 13.20 6.05 -4.66
CA MET A 237 14.23 7.03 -5.08
C MET A 237 15.03 6.49 -6.27
N PHE A 238 15.44 5.22 -6.21
CA PHE A 238 16.14 4.55 -7.31
C PHE A 238 15.30 4.50 -8.59
N LEU A 239 14.02 4.06 -8.51
CA LEU A 239 13.12 3.98 -9.65
C LEU A 239 12.89 5.34 -10.30
N ASN A 240 12.73 6.39 -9.49
CA ASN A 240 12.59 7.76 -9.99
C ASN A 240 13.85 8.21 -10.75
N LEU A 241 15.05 7.83 -10.29
CA LEU A 241 16.31 8.15 -10.97
C LEU A 241 16.48 7.32 -12.25
N TRP A 242 16.15 6.04 -12.19
CA TRP A 242 16.22 5.12 -13.33
C TRP A 242 15.31 5.57 -14.49
N ARG A 243 14.10 6.00 -14.17
CA ARG A 243 13.16 6.54 -15.17
C ARG A 243 13.69 7.81 -15.84
N LYS A 244 14.32 8.71 -15.10
CA LYS A 244 14.83 10.01 -15.61
C LYS A 244 16.07 9.92 -16.51
N ARG A 245 16.72 8.77 -16.60
CA ARG A 245 17.93 8.46 -17.41
C ARG A 245 19.09 9.47 -17.35
N LYS A 246 18.86 10.76 -17.15
CA LYS A 246 19.92 11.78 -17.14
C LYS A 246 20.78 11.68 -15.88
N ARG A 247 22.07 11.45 -16.05
CA ARG A 247 23.08 11.35 -14.98
C ARG A 247 22.73 10.31 -13.90
N PHE A 248 22.18 9.16 -14.31
CA PHE A 248 21.71 8.09 -13.44
C PHE A 248 22.78 7.68 -12.42
N LEU A 249 24.02 7.39 -12.87
CA LEU A 249 25.11 6.94 -11.98
C LEU A 249 25.46 8.00 -10.92
N LEU A 250 25.60 9.28 -11.29
CA LEU A 250 25.89 10.34 -10.32
C LEU A 250 24.79 10.51 -9.29
N LYS A 251 23.53 10.36 -9.70
CA LYS A 251 22.38 10.49 -8.80
C LYS A 251 22.20 9.29 -7.87
N ILE A 252 22.75 8.15 -8.22
CA ILE A 252 22.78 6.95 -7.33
C ILE A 252 23.96 7.06 -6.35
N ILE A 253 25.12 7.48 -6.80
CA ILE A 253 26.31 7.58 -5.94
C ILE A 253 26.05 8.50 -4.76
N ILE A 254 25.40 9.66 -4.96
CA ILE A 254 25.14 10.62 -3.89
C ILE A 254 24.30 10.03 -2.73
N PRO A 255 23.10 9.45 -2.96
CA PRO A 255 22.34 8.81 -1.89
C PRO A 255 23.07 7.63 -1.22
N ILE A 256 23.75 6.80 -1.99
CA ILE A 256 24.54 5.68 -1.44
C ILE A 256 25.67 6.21 -0.56
N THR A 257 26.36 7.27 -0.98
CA THR A 257 27.42 7.89 -0.17
C THR A 257 26.83 8.49 1.11
N ILE A 258 25.70 9.18 1.04
CA ILE A 258 25.04 9.76 2.22
C ILE A 258 24.62 8.65 3.19
N ILE A 259 23.94 7.61 2.70
CA ILE A 259 23.51 6.47 3.53
C ILE A 259 24.73 5.76 4.13
N GLY A 260 25.75 5.49 3.31
CA GLY A 260 26.99 4.89 3.77
C GLY A 260 27.73 5.75 4.80
N SER A 261 27.70 7.07 4.64
CA SER A 261 28.29 8.01 5.60
C SER A 261 27.51 8.04 6.93
N VAL A 262 26.17 7.97 6.88
CA VAL A 262 25.34 7.91 8.09
C VAL A 262 25.56 6.59 8.82
N ILE A 263 25.59 5.46 8.10
CA ILE A 263 25.84 4.14 8.66
C ILE A 263 27.27 4.09 9.24
N GLY A 264 28.29 4.44 8.44
CA GLY A 264 29.68 4.45 8.91
C GLY A 264 29.91 5.41 10.05
N GLY A 265 29.31 6.60 9.98
CA GLY A 265 29.36 7.60 11.08
C GLY A 265 28.69 7.10 12.36
N SER A 266 27.61 6.35 12.27
CA SER A 266 26.94 5.75 13.42
C SER A 266 27.81 4.70 14.12
N PHE A 267 28.56 3.88 13.37
CA PHE A 267 29.51 2.95 13.98
C PHE A 267 30.71 3.63 14.63
N LEU A 268 31.13 4.78 14.12
CA LEU A 268 32.29 5.51 14.64
C LEU A 268 31.94 6.49 15.76
N TYR A 269 30.70 6.97 15.81
CA TYR A 269 30.26 7.93 16.82
C TYR A 269 29.87 7.22 18.11
N ASN A 270 30.53 7.56 19.21
CA ASN A 270 30.28 7.05 20.56
C ASN A 270 30.32 5.51 20.63
N ASP A 271 31.30 4.89 19.92
CA ASP A 271 31.51 3.44 19.87
C ASP A 271 30.22 2.63 19.51
N GLY A 272 29.40 3.20 18.65
CA GLY A 272 28.13 2.61 18.23
C GLY A 272 26.94 2.91 19.15
N ASN A 273 27.14 3.46 20.34
CA ASN A 273 26.06 3.82 21.27
C ASN A 273 25.36 5.12 20.84
N ASN A 274 24.49 5.05 19.87
CA ASN A 274 23.76 6.21 19.34
C ASN A 274 22.39 5.83 18.78
N LEU A 275 21.53 6.84 18.68
CA LEU A 275 20.14 6.67 18.28
C LEU A 275 19.95 5.99 16.92
N VAL A 276 20.82 6.24 15.94
CA VAL A 276 20.74 5.63 14.60
C VAL A 276 21.06 4.14 14.69
N HIS A 277 22.04 3.76 15.49
CA HIS A 277 22.38 2.37 15.73
C HIS A 277 21.21 1.65 16.42
N ASP A 278 20.72 2.18 17.53
CA ASP A 278 19.69 1.52 18.35
C ASP A 278 18.34 1.38 17.64
N LEU A 279 17.97 2.35 16.80
CA LEU A 279 16.68 2.32 16.12
C LEU A 279 16.69 1.62 14.74
N ILE A 280 17.84 1.63 14.07
CA ILE A 280 17.93 1.15 12.67
C ILE A 280 18.99 0.06 12.52
N LEU A 281 20.24 0.30 12.94
CA LEU A 281 21.36 -0.58 12.58
C LEU A 281 21.35 -1.88 13.37
N ILE A 282 20.95 -1.87 14.64
CA ILE A 282 20.80 -3.08 15.45
C ILE A 282 19.90 -4.13 14.79
N ARG A 283 18.93 -3.65 13.98
CA ARG A 283 18.03 -4.54 13.24
C ARG A 283 18.65 -5.13 11.99
N LEU A 284 19.78 -4.60 11.53
CA LEU A 284 20.54 -5.10 10.39
C LEU A 284 21.72 -5.97 10.83
N GLU A 285 21.98 -6.05 12.12
CA GLU A 285 23.03 -6.94 12.66
C GLU A 285 22.67 -8.40 12.43
N VAL A 286 23.69 -9.22 12.24
CA VAL A 286 23.54 -10.67 12.06
C VAL A 286 23.80 -11.35 13.39
N GLU A 287 22.76 -11.89 14.00
CA GLU A 287 22.82 -12.73 15.18
C GLU A 287 22.47 -14.18 14.83
N ASP A 288 23.29 -15.12 15.22
CA ASP A 288 23.10 -16.56 14.96
C ASP A 288 22.88 -16.93 13.47
N GLY A 289 23.42 -16.12 12.54
CA GLY A 289 23.27 -16.34 11.10
C GLY A 289 22.04 -15.68 10.46
N ASP A 290 21.19 -15.03 11.25
CA ASP A 290 20.02 -14.27 10.80
C ASP A 290 20.16 -12.77 11.09
N ILE A 291 19.46 -11.94 10.33
CA ILE A 291 19.39 -10.50 10.58
C ILE A 291 18.55 -10.27 11.85
N ALA A 292 19.08 -9.61 12.86
CA ALA A 292 18.44 -9.36 14.16
C ALA A 292 17.06 -8.68 14.03
N GLY A 293 16.87 -7.85 13.01
CA GLY A 293 15.59 -7.23 12.67
C GLY A 293 14.59 -8.15 11.94
N ASN A 294 14.98 -9.38 11.64
CA ASN A 294 14.09 -10.38 11.03
C ASN A 294 13.24 -11.08 12.07
N ASN A 295 12.60 -10.29 12.95
CA ASN A 295 11.60 -10.79 13.90
C ASN A 295 10.25 -11.16 13.23
N ARG A 296 10.22 -11.22 11.89
CA ARG A 296 9.02 -11.56 11.12
C ARG A 296 8.77 -13.05 11.04
N VAL A 297 9.76 -13.86 11.40
CA VAL A 297 9.68 -15.32 11.37
C VAL A 297 10.42 -15.85 12.59
N THR A 298 9.73 -16.62 13.43
CA THR A 298 10.36 -17.27 14.57
C THR A 298 11.17 -18.48 14.10
N LYS A 299 12.22 -18.88 14.83
CA LYS A 299 13.02 -20.10 14.53
C LYS A 299 12.14 -21.35 14.45
N ASN A 300 11.10 -21.43 15.28
CA ASN A 300 10.14 -22.53 15.27
C ASN A 300 9.33 -22.57 13.97
N PHE A 301 8.89 -21.39 13.48
CA PHE A 301 8.19 -21.31 12.20
C PHE A 301 9.11 -21.66 11.02
N GLU A 302 10.35 -21.21 11.02
CA GLU A 302 11.32 -21.59 9.95
C GLU A 302 11.43 -23.12 9.85
N HIS A 303 11.59 -23.78 10.98
CA HIS A 303 11.73 -25.23 11.02
C HIS A 303 10.44 -25.95 10.58
N ASP A 304 9.27 -25.41 10.92
CA ASP A 304 8.00 -25.96 10.46
C ASP A 304 7.73 -25.65 8.99
N PHE A 305 8.17 -24.48 8.48
CA PHE A 305 8.10 -24.14 7.08
C PHE A 305 8.93 -25.10 6.20
N ASP A 306 10.13 -25.49 6.65
CA ASP A 306 10.95 -26.48 5.95
C ASP A 306 10.29 -27.86 5.91
N ARG A 307 9.57 -28.25 6.96
CA ARG A 307 8.75 -29.48 6.98
C ARG A 307 7.54 -29.35 6.05
N PHE A 308 6.89 -28.20 6.06
CA PHE A 308 5.76 -27.89 5.18
C PHE A 308 6.15 -28.02 3.70
N LEU A 309 7.30 -27.50 3.29
CA LEU A 309 7.77 -27.60 1.90
C LEU A 309 7.95 -29.03 1.40
N LYS A 310 8.04 -30.02 2.31
CA LYS A 310 8.18 -31.45 2.01
C LYS A 310 6.87 -32.23 2.24
N SER A 311 5.79 -31.55 2.59
CA SER A 311 4.50 -32.16 2.91
C SER A 311 3.52 -32.10 1.75
N ASP A 312 2.45 -32.90 1.82
CA ASP A 312 1.36 -32.87 0.82
C ASP A 312 0.55 -31.57 0.87
N ASP A 313 0.64 -30.82 1.98
CA ASP A 313 -0.07 -29.55 2.16
C ASP A 313 0.51 -28.41 1.30
N ILE A 314 1.68 -28.59 0.70
CA ILE A 314 2.41 -27.57 -0.05
C ILE A 314 1.55 -26.90 -1.15
N LEU A 315 0.62 -27.63 -1.74
CA LEU A 315 -0.26 -27.11 -2.78
C LEU A 315 -1.33 -26.16 -2.24
N PHE A 316 -1.98 -26.54 -1.14
CA PHE A 316 -3.18 -25.86 -0.62
C PHE A 316 -2.92 -25.05 0.65
N GLY A 317 -1.76 -25.23 1.26
CA GLY A 317 -1.43 -24.58 2.52
C GLY A 317 -2.04 -25.28 3.74
N ARG A 318 -1.72 -24.75 4.91
CA ARG A 318 -2.26 -25.24 6.19
C ARG A 318 -2.51 -24.07 7.16
N LYS A 319 -3.38 -24.29 8.14
CA LYS A 319 -3.64 -23.30 9.18
C LYS A 319 -2.40 -23.11 10.05
N ARG A 320 -2.04 -21.84 10.26
CA ARG A 320 -0.94 -21.46 11.16
C ARG A 320 -1.42 -21.36 12.59
N ASP A 321 -0.62 -21.84 13.52
CA ASP A 321 -0.82 -21.56 14.94
C ASP A 321 -0.31 -20.15 15.24
N MET A 322 -1.22 -19.24 15.54
CA MET A 322 -0.90 -17.83 15.80
C MET A 322 -0.19 -17.63 17.15
N THR A 323 -0.27 -18.60 18.06
CA THR A 323 0.38 -18.50 19.38
C THR A 323 1.85 -18.87 19.33
N GLU A 324 2.22 -19.82 18.44
CA GLU A 324 3.60 -20.27 18.26
C GLU A 324 4.33 -19.52 17.15
N PHE A 325 3.61 -19.17 16.08
CA PHE A 325 4.18 -18.61 14.86
C PHE A 325 3.67 -17.20 14.64
N GLY A 326 4.31 -16.23 15.25
CA GLY A 326 4.09 -14.83 14.93
C GLY A 326 4.40 -14.56 13.47
N ASN A 327 3.80 -13.52 12.86
CA ASN A 327 4.41 -12.74 11.80
C ASN A 327 3.78 -12.79 10.42
N SER A 328 4.49 -12.13 9.49
CA SER A 328 4.05 -11.75 8.15
C SER A 328 5.14 -12.10 7.12
N GLY A 329 4.83 -11.94 5.86
CA GLY A 329 5.75 -12.12 4.75
C GLY A 329 5.37 -13.28 3.83
N TYR A 330 6.15 -13.42 2.75
CA TYR A 330 5.86 -14.39 1.70
C TYR A 330 5.83 -15.85 2.20
N LYS A 331 6.68 -16.20 3.18
CA LYS A 331 6.71 -17.56 3.76
C LYS A 331 5.39 -17.88 4.44
N VAL A 332 4.86 -16.94 5.22
CA VAL A 332 3.56 -17.08 5.89
C VAL A 332 2.44 -17.18 4.86
N TYR A 333 2.46 -16.37 3.81
CA TYR A 333 1.48 -16.45 2.74
C TYR A 333 1.48 -17.84 2.06
N ILE A 334 2.66 -18.35 1.70
CA ILE A 334 2.80 -19.68 1.07
C ILE A 334 2.38 -20.77 2.05
N TYR A 335 2.75 -20.68 3.32
CA TYR A 335 2.36 -21.65 4.34
C TYR A 335 0.85 -21.73 4.52
N GLU A 336 0.17 -20.58 4.58
CA GLU A 336 -1.29 -20.54 4.79
C GLU A 336 -2.09 -20.80 3.52
N LYS A 337 -1.62 -20.38 2.35
CA LYS A 337 -2.39 -20.42 1.09
C LYS A 337 -1.84 -21.40 0.06
N GLY A 338 -0.69 -22.01 0.33
CA GLY A 338 -0.02 -22.93 -0.59
C GLY A 338 0.41 -22.29 -1.91
N PHE A 339 0.97 -23.11 -2.78
CA PHE A 339 1.36 -22.65 -4.13
C PHE A 339 0.16 -22.35 -5.03
N VAL A 340 -1.01 -22.96 -4.79
CA VAL A 340 -2.26 -22.62 -5.51
C VAL A 340 -2.67 -21.19 -5.21
N GLY A 341 -2.63 -20.76 -3.93
CA GLY A 341 -2.90 -19.38 -3.56
C GLY A 341 -1.91 -18.39 -4.16
N LEU A 342 -0.62 -18.73 -4.17
CA LEU A 342 0.42 -17.91 -4.80
C LEU A 342 0.20 -17.80 -6.33
N PHE A 343 -0.12 -18.90 -7.00
CA PHE A 343 -0.41 -18.90 -8.42
C PHE A 343 -1.63 -18.03 -8.76
N LEU A 344 -2.72 -18.16 -8.02
CA LEU A 344 -3.93 -17.34 -8.20
C LEU A 344 -3.62 -15.85 -7.98
N LEU A 345 -2.81 -15.51 -6.98
CA LEU A 345 -2.39 -14.13 -6.71
C LEU A 345 -1.60 -13.55 -7.88
N ILE A 346 -0.61 -14.28 -8.39
CA ILE A 346 0.20 -13.86 -9.54
C ILE A 346 -0.68 -13.74 -10.79
N ALA A 347 -1.53 -14.75 -11.07
CA ALA A 347 -2.43 -14.74 -12.21
C ALA A 347 -3.38 -13.54 -12.18
N PHE A 348 -3.92 -13.21 -11.00
CA PHE A 348 -4.74 -12.02 -10.78
C PHE A 348 -3.96 -10.73 -11.10
N TYR A 349 -2.76 -10.56 -10.54
CA TYR A 349 -1.94 -9.37 -10.80
C TYR A 349 -1.56 -9.23 -12.27
N VAL A 350 -1.21 -10.33 -12.93
CA VAL A 350 -0.96 -10.36 -14.38
C VAL A 350 -2.21 -9.91 -15.12
N ALA A 351 -3.36 -10.53 -14.88
CA ALA A 351 -4.60 -10.19 -15.56
C ALA A 351 -5.03 -8.74 -15.35
N ALA A 352 -4.78 -8.19 -14.15
CA ALA A 352 -5.10 -6.81 -13.84
C ALA A 352 -4.16 -5.80 -14.54
N THR A 353 -2.92 -6.17 -14.89
CA THR A 353 -1.89 -5.19 -15.29
C THR A 353 -1.25 -5.43 -16.67
N TYR A 354 -1.45 -6.57 -17.34
CA TYR A 354 -0.73 -6.93 -18.57
C TYR A 354 -1.02 -6.00 -19.76
N LYS A 355 -2.12 -5.24 -19.74
CA LYS A 355 -2.44 -4.22 -20.76
C LYS A 355 -1.71 -2.89 -20.53
N ALA A 356 -0.89 -2.79 -19.48
CA ALA A 356 -0.08 -1.60 -19.26
C ALA A 356 0.94 -1.46 -20.39
N ARG A 357 0.84 -0.35 -21.13
CA ARG A 357 1.66 -0.09 -22.32
C ARG A 357 3.08 0.30 -22.00
N ASN A 358 3.26 1.05 -20.92
CA ASN A 358 4.59 1.49 -20.48
C ASN A 358 5.26 0.40 -19.63
N MET A 359 6.18 -0.35 -20.26
CA MET A 359 6.90 -1.45 -19.61
C MET A 359 7.67 -0.99 -18.37
N ARG A 360 8.22 0.24 -18.33
CA ARG A 360 8.95 0.74 -17.16
C ARG A 360 8.01 1.01 -15.99
N SER A 361 6.85 1.59 -16.26
CA SER A 361 5.82 1.79 -15.25
C SER A 361 5.34 0.46 -14.68
N LEU A 362 5.07 -0.50 -15.57
CA LEU A 362 4.66 -1.85 -15.20
C LEU A 362 5.71 -2.55 -14.32
N LEU A 363 6.98 -2.59 -14.77
CA LEU A 363 8.07 -3.23 -14.03
C LEU A 363 8.33 -2.53 -12.69
N SER A 364 8.22 -1.19 -12.65
CA SER A 364 8.35 -0.45 -11.38
C SER A 364 7.24 -0.80 -10.40
N ALA A 365 5.99 -0.88 -10.87
CA ALA A 365 4.83 -1.25 -10.06
C ALA A 365 4.96 -2.70 -9.54
N TRP A 366 5.36 -3.63 -10.39
CA TRP A 366 5.61 -5.02 -10.02
C TRP A 366 6.75 -5.17 -9.02
N LEU A 367 7.86 -4.46 -9.21
CA LEU A 367 8.98 -4.47 -8.27
C LEU A 367 8.54 -4.00 -6.88
N MET A 368 7.80 -2.89 -6.80
CA MET A 368 7.28 -2.37 -5.53
C MET A 368 6.34 -3.37 -4.86
N ALA A 369 5.40 -3.97 -5.60
CA ALA A 369 4.48 -4.98 -5.08
C ALA A 369 5.22 -6.24 -4.60
N THR A 370 6.21 -6.72 -5.37
CA THR A 370 7.00 -7.92 -5.01
C THR A 370 7.82 -7.70 -3.75
N LEU A 371 8.48 -6.54 -3.61
CA LEU A 371 9.25 -6.23 -2.39
C LEU A 371 8.34 -6.12 -1.16
N TYR A 372 7.16 -5.54 -1.33
CA TYR A 372 6.17 -5.51 -0.26
C TYR A 372 5.66 -6.91 0.07
N PHE A 373 5.39 -7.76 -0.94
CA PHE A 373 5.00 -9.16 -0.75
C PHE A 373 6.04 -9.95 0.05
N ILE A 374 7.31 -9.80 -0.29
CA ILE A 374 8.40 -10.49 0.44
C ILE A 374 8.35 -10.14 1.93
N SER A 375 8.10 -8.88 2.26
CA SER A 375 8.11 -8.42 3.65
C SER A 375 6.79 -8.59 4.41
N ASN A 376 5.63 -8.49 3.74
CA ASN A 376 4.33 -8.45 4.42
C ASN A 376 3.35 -9.54 3.96
N GLY A 377 3.52 -10.12 2.76
CA GLY A 377 2.68 -11.22 2.25
C GLY A 377 1.34 -10.81 1.64
N GLU A 378 0.80 -9.64 1.98
CA GLU A 378 -0.56 -9.22 1.58
C GLU A 378 -0.55 -8.04 0.61
N ILE A 379 -0.50 -8.33 -0.71
CA ILE A 379 -0.47 -7.30 -1.76
C ILE A 379 -1.83 -6.97 -2.37
N THR A 380 -2.88 -7.68 -2.00
CA THR A 380 -4.26 -7.36 -2.39
C THR A 380 -4.88 -6.24 -1.56
N TRP A 381 -4.26 -5.88 -0.46
CA TRP A 381 -4.69 -4.75 0.36
C TRP A 381 -4.77 -3.46 -0.46
N PHE A 382 -5.86 -2.73 -0.32
CA PHE A 382 -6.17 -1.60 -1.19
C PHE A 382 -5.14 -0.47 -1.11
N GLN A 383 -4.51 -0.23 0.05
CA GLN A 383 -3.43 0.77 0.16
C GLN A 383 -2.17 0.40 -0.63
N ILE A 384 -2.02 -0.87 -1.01
CA ILE A 384 -0.93 -1.36 -1.87
C ILE A 384 -1.42 -1.51 -3.31
N PHE A 385 -2.58 -2.17 -3.50
CA PHE A 385 -3.08 -2.50 -4.83
C PHE A 385 -3.47 -1.26 -5.64
N ILE A 386 -4.21 -0.30 -5.05
CA ILE A 386 -4.67 0.90 -5.77
C ILE A 386 -3.49 1.72 -6.32
N PRO A 387 -2.47 2.10 -5.51
CA PRO A 387 -1.30 2.81 -6.05
C PRO A 387 -0.52 1.99 -7.09
N THR A 388 -0.38 0.67 -6.89
CA THR A 388 0.33 -0.21 -7.82
C THR A 388 -0.39 -0.30 -9.17
N TYR A 389 -1.70 -0.52 -9.15
CA TYR A 389 -2.54 -0.55 -10.35
C TYR A 389 -2.50 0.80 -11.09
N CYS A 390 -2.72 1.90 -10.37
CA CYS A 390 -2.65 3.23 -10.95
C CYS A 390 -1.27 3.54 -11.53
N ALA A 391 -0.19 3.10 -10.89
CA ALA A 391 1.18 3.29 -11.38
C ALA A 391 1.44 2.48 -12.66
N ALA A 392 0.93 1.25 -12.77
CA ALA A 392 1.10 0.45 -13.97
C ALA A 392 0.51 1.14 -15.20
N TYR A 393 -0.65 1.81 -15.05
CA TYR A 393 -1.38 2.40 -16.20
C TYR A 393 -1.19 3.89 -16.39
N ALA A 394 -0.98 4.66 -15.34
CA ALA A 394 -1.06 6.11 -15.36
C ALA A 394 0.04 6.80 -14.54
N LEU A 395 1.21 6.16 -14.41
CA LEU A 395 2.36 6.82 -13.79
C LEU A 395 2.74 8.05 -14.63
N PRO A 396 2.83 9.25 -14.05
CA PRO A 396 3.10 10.46 -14.81
C PRO A 396 4.39 10.36 -15.64
N PRO A 397 4.41 10.84 -16.89
CA PRO A 397 5.62 10.91 -17.69
C PRO A 397 6.63 11.86 -17.02
N GLU A 398 7.89 11.49 -17.04
CA GLU A 398 8.94 12.29 -16.38
C GLU A 398 9.76 13.15 -17.32
N THR A 399 9.73 12.83 -18.60
CA THR A 399 10.45 13.57 -19.64
C THR A 399 9.54 13.89 -20.82
N PRO A 400 9.80 15.01 -21.55
CA PRO A 400 9.09 15.32 -22.79
C PRO A 400 9.25 14.24 -23.88
N GLU A 401 10.30 13.43 -23.82
CA GLU A 401 10.54 12.31 -24.71
C GLU A 401 9.60 11.13 -24.37
N GLU A 402 9.42 10.81 -23.10
CA GLU A 402 8.44 9.80 -22.63
C GLU A 402 6.99 10.20 -22.96
N GLU A 403 6.70 11.51 -22.92
CA GLU A 403 5.39 12.04 -23.32
C GLU A 403 5.15 11.85 -24.82
N LYS A 404 6.16 12.12 -25.66
CA LYS A 404 6.10 11.89 -27.11
C LYS A 404 6.01 10.40 -27.48
N ASP A 405 6.77 9.53 -26.79
CA ASP A 405 6.72 8.08 -27.00
C ASP A 405 5.33 7.54 -26.65
N ASN A 406 4.74 8.00 -25.55
CA ASN A 406 3.38 7.63 -25.14
C ASN A 406 2.32 8.14 -26.14
N GLU A 407 2.47 9.35 -26.70
CA GLU A 407 1.58 9.88 -27.73
C GLU A 407 1.72 9.16 -29.08
N ALA A 408 2.94 8.76 -29.46
CA ALA A 408 3.20 8.00 -30.67
C ALA A 408 2.56 6.61 -30.61
N ASP A 409 2.69 5.93 -29.46
CA ASP A 409 2.07 4.63 -29.20
C ASP A 409 0.53 4.71 -29.20
N GLU A 410 -0.06 5.77 -28.67
CA GLU A 410 -1.51 6.01 -28.75
C GLU A 410 -2.01 6.22 -30.17
N LYS A 411 -1.23 6.94 -31.00
CA LYS A 411 -1.59 7.18 -32.40
C LYS A 411 -1.45 5.92 -33.26
N SER A 412 -0.41 5.11 -33.02
CA SER A 412 -0.20 3.86 -33.77
C SER A 412 -1.30 2.83 -33.51
N LEU A 413 -1.85 2.80 -32.32
CA LEU A 413 -2.91 1.86 -31.94
C LEU A 413 -4.30 2.28 -32.43
N LYS A 414 -4.59 3.58 -32.44
CA LYS A 414 -5.81 4.10 -33.08
C LYS A 414 -5.84 3.83 -34.59
N SER A 415 -4.66 3.69 -35.23
CA SER A 415 -4.58 3.34 -36.67
C SER A 415 -4.71 1.84 -36.96
N ILE A 416 -4.66 0.98 -35.95
CA ILE A 416 -4.84 -0.48 -36.09
C ILE A 416 -6.30 -0.87 -35.79
N GLU A 417 -7.03 -0.04 -35.05
CA GLU A 417 -8.44 -0.26 -34.66
C GLU A 417 -9.44 0.34 -35.70
N THR A 418 -8.97 1.09 -36.72
CA THR A 418 -9.73 1.57 -37.88
C THR A 418 -9.45 0.71 -39.10
#